data_ce5a7c0b6de8e2971c5698ba3ef9e3ea
#
_entry.id   ce5a7c0b6de8e2971c5698ba3ef9e3ea
#
_cell.length_a   1.000
_cell.length_b   1.000
_cell.length_c   1.000
_cell.angle_alpha   90.00
_cell.angle_beta   90.00
_cell.angle_gamma   90.00
#
_symmetry.space_group_name_H-M   'P 1'
#
loop_
_entity.id
_entity.type
_entity.pdbx_description
1 polymer ?
#
loop_
_entity_poly.entity_id
_entity_poly.type
_entity_poly.pdbx_seq_one_letter_code
_entity_poly.pdbx_strand_id
1 'polypeptide(L)'
;MWIYDFLIFYQSGTLIINGISPYQVFDFNSPIFLALFFAPFSLLPARAAYGVYLLANIFLAWKLLGKKIIWAFLFFPFLFSLFVGQIDFLLAALLLIGSPWALGLALIKPQVAIVVVPWLIMQYKKSDFLKGLISVLVFIGISFIVQPSWVSEWLSTKPEFDFYSMHASNFYWLIPMNLIQLRAKLAMILPFIILPLGFLLANRKLSWTVLHLFAPLTNIYSSSVLLEWIGPIECLISWLAVLIVKGNIHTGMPLFFVGISILVREAFQMKKENQSPRSLFVSFMNKP
;
A
#
# COMPACT_ATOMS: atom_id res chain seq x y z
N MET A 1 14.92 5.55 -16.15
CA MET A 1 14.82 6.85 -15.47
C MET A 1 14.53 6.57 -14.00
N TRP A 2 15.44 6.94 -13.11
CA TRP A 2 15.24 6.82 -11.65
C TRP A 2 14.21 7.89 -11.25
N ILE A 3 13.42 7.71 -10.21
CA ILE A 3 12.41 8.65 -9.69
C ILE A 3 11.19 8.90 -10.62
N TYR A 4 10.86 7.95 -11.50
CA TYR A 4 9.80 8.14 -12.49
C TYR A 4 8.43 8.44 -11.85
N ASP A 5 8.02 7.61 -10.89
CA ASP A 5 6.71 7.76 -10.24
C ASP A 5 6.65 9.03 -9.38
N PHE A 6 7.78 9.38 -8.69
CA PHE A 6 7.85 10.62 -7.94
C PHE A 6 7.62 11.84 -8.84
N LEU A 7 8.21 11.86 -10.05
CA LEU A 7 8.04 12.98 -10.97
C LEU A 7 6.60 13.11 -11.49
N ILE A 8 5.93 11.98 -11.75
CA ILE A 8 4.51 11.97 -12.11
C ILE A 8 3.68 12.61 -10.98
N PHE A 9 3.90 12.19 -9.74
CA PHE A 9 3.18 12.70 -8.58
C PHE A 9 3.49 14.18 -8.29
N TYR A 10 4.75 14.56 -8.40
CA TYR A 10 5.21 15.96 -8.26
C TYR A 10 4.57 16.86 -9.32
N GLN A 11 4.57 16.45 -10.59
CA GLN A 11 3.96 17.20 -11.69
C GLN A 11 2.45 17.31 -11.51
N SER A 12 1.78 16.23 -11.09
CA SER A 12 0.34 16.27 -10.82
C SER A 12 0.00 17.25 -9.69
N GLY A 13 0.83 17.32 -8.63
CA GLY A 13 0.71 18.33 -7.58
C GLY A 13 0.94 19.75 -8.08
N THR A 14 1.90 19.95 -9.00
CA THR A 14 2.16 21.25 -9.62
C THR A 14 0.95 21.72 -10.44
N LEU A 15 0.34 20.84 -11.23
CA LEU A 15 -0.84 21.18 -12.02
C LEU A 15 -2.02 21.58 -11.12
N ILE A 16 -2.28 20.85 -10.05
CA ILE A 16 -3.34 21.17 -9.07
C ILE A 16 -3.17 22.58 -8.49
N ILE A 17 -1.96 22.99 -8.10
CA ILE A 17 -1.69 24.33 -7.56
C ILE A 17 -1.99 25.42 -8.60
N ASN A 18 -1.75 25.11 -9.87
CA ASN A 18 -2.03 26.04 -10.98
C ASN A 18 -3.50 25.99 -11.47
N GLY A 19 -4.39 25.27 -10.79
CA GLY A 19 -5.80 25.13 -11.19
C GLY A 19 -6.00 24.30 -12.46
N ILE A 20 -5.03 23.45 -12.81
CA ILE A 20 -5.04 22.59 -13.99
C ILE A 20 -5.29 21.15 -13.55
N SER A 21 -6.05 20.39 -14.35
CA SER A 21 -6.32 18.98 -14.05
C SER A 21 -5.03 18.15 -13.95
N PRO A 22 -4.83 17.38 -12.87
CA PRO A 22 -3.66 16.51 -12.71
C PRO A 22 -3.63 15.36 -13.74
N TYR A 23 -4.77 15.04 -14.35
CA TYR A 23 -4.92 13.98 -15.35
C TYR A 23 -4.34 14.36 -16.73
N GLN A 24 -3.83 15.57 -16.88
CA GLN A 24 -3.00 15.95 -18.03
C GLN A 24 -1.55 15.45 -17.91
N VAL A 25 -1.12 15.00 -16.72
CA VAL A 25 0.19 14.36 -16.56
C VAL A 25 0.13 12.96 -17.15
N PHE A 26 1.03 12.67 -18.07
CA PHE A 26 1.15 11.32 -18.65
C PHE A 26 1.39 10.27 -17.55
N ASP A 27 0.68 9.15 -17.63
CA ASP A 27 0.70 8.04 -16.65
C ASP A 27 0.20 8.37 -15.23
N PHE A 28 -0.44 9.52 -15.00
CA PHE A 28 -1.10 9.78 -13.72
C PHE A 28 -2.45 9.05 -13.65
N ASN A 29 -2.43 7.82 -13.14
CA ASN A 29 -3.61 6.94 -13.04
C ASN A 29 -4.18 6.82 -11.61
N SER A 30 -3.78 7.70 -10.71
CA SER A 30 -4.16 7.68 -9.30
C SER A 30 -5.37 8.59 -9.03
N PRO A 31 -6.14 8.37 -7.94
CA PRO A 31 -7.14 9.34 -7.51
C PRO A 31 -6.53 10.71 -7.25
N ILE A 32 -7.32 11.78 -7.43
CA ILE A 32 -6.89 13.18 -7.22
C ILE A 32 -6.21 13.42 -5.87
N PHE A 33 -6.54 12.63 -4.85
CA PHE A 33 -5.97 12.72 -3.50
C PHE A 33 -4.45 12.60 -3.49
N LEU A 34 -3.87 11.86 -4.43
CA LEU A 34 -2.42 11.76 -4.58
C LEU A 34 -1.81 13.08 -5.07
N ALA A 35 -2.44 13.73 -6.05
CA ALA A 35 -2.01 15.06 -6.52
C ALA A 35 -2.14 16.11 -5.41
N LEU A 36 -3.24 16.10 -4.64
CA LEU A 36 -3.43 16.96 -3.47
C LEU A 36 -2.36 16.73 -2.39
N PHE A 37 -1.99 15.47 -2.15
CA PHE A 37 -0.92 15.13 -1.20
C PHE A 37 0.44 15.65 -1.67
N PHE A 38 0.71 15.64 -2.99
CA PHE A 38 1.97 16.13 -3.55
C PHE A 38 1.98 17.63 -3.81
N ALA A 39 0.84 18.31 -3.74
CA ALA A 39 0.76 19.76 -3.94
C ALA A 39 1.74 20.56 -3.04
N PRO A 40 1.87 20.31 -1.71
CA PRO A 40 2.87 20.99 -0.89
C PRO A 40 4.31 20.71 -1.32
N PHE A 41 4.61 19.50 -1.81
CA PHE A 41 5.95 19.14 -2.28
C PHE A 41 6.32 19.91 -3.54
N SER A 42 5.35 20.23 -4.39
CA SER A 42 5.60 20.96 -5.64
C SER A 42 5.89 22.46 -5.45
N LEU A 43 5.78 22.96 -4.23
CA LEU A 43 6.28 24.31 -3.86
C LEU A 43 7.80 24.35 -3.73
N LEU A 44 8.47 23.19 -3.61
CA LEU A 44 9.91 23.06 -3.57
C LEU A 44 10.46 22.69 -4.96
N PRO A 45 11.71 23.01 -5.29
CA PRO A 45 12.36 22.43 -6.45
C PRO A 45 12.31 20.90 -6.41
N ALA A 46 12.07 20.22 -7.53
CA ALA A 46 11.82 18.78 -7.59
C ALA A 46 12.88 17.93 -6.86
N ARG A 47 14.16 18.31 -6.93
CA ARG A 47 15.26 17.65 -6.21
C ARG A 47 15.14 17.77 -4.70
N ALA A 48 14.77 18.97 -4.20
CA ALA A 48 14.56 19.21 -2.77
C ALA A 48 13.31 18.44 -2.28
N ALA A 49 12.22 18.47 -3.04
CA ALA A 49 11.00 17.72 -2.77
C ALA A 49 11.27 16.21 -2.66
N TYR A 50 12.06 15.66 -3.59
CA TYR A 50 12.48 14.25 -3.53
C TYR A 50 13.36 13.96 -2.32
N GLY A 51 14.27 14.86 -1.96
CA GLY A 51 15.06 14.75 -0.72
C GLY A 51 14.18 14.69 0.52
N VAL A 52 13.16 15.55 0.63
CA VAL A 52 12.18 15.52 1.73
C VAL A 52 11.40 14.20 1.74
N TYR A 53 10.96 13.73 0.59
CA TYR A 53 10.30 12.43 0.45
C TYR A 53 11.17 11.27 0.95
N LEU A 54 12.46 11.22 0.56
CA LEU A 54 13.40 10.20 1.03
C LEU A 54 13.60 10.26 2.54
N LEU A 55 13.84 11.44 3.09
CA LEU A 55 14.02 11.63 4.53
C LEU A 55 12.79 11.22 5.32
N ALA A 56 11.59 11.55 4.83
CA ALA A 56 10.34 11.13 5.47
C ALA A 56 10.21 9.60 5.52
N ASN A 57 10.49 8.91 4.41
CA ASN A 57 10.45 7.45 4.37
C ASN A 57 11.46 6.81 5.32
N ILE A 58 12.72 7.29 5.32
CA ILE A 58 13.78 6.77 6.19
C ILE A 58 13.45 7.03 7.65
N PHE A 59 12.97 8.22 8.00
CA PHE A 59 12.56 8.58 9.34
C PHE A 59 11.41 7.68 9.85
N LEU A 60 10.39 7.48 9.03
CA LEU A 60 9.27 6.61 9.39
C LEU A 60 9.68 5.14 9.51
N ALA A 61 10.56 4.66 8.62
CA ALA A 61 11.13 3.33 8.73
C ALA A 61 11.93 3.18 10.04
N TRP A 62 12.75 4.16 10.38
CA TRP A 62 13.48 4.17 11.65
C TRP A 62 12.53 4.18 12.86
N LYS A 63 11.48 5.01 12.82
CA LYS A 63 10.49 5.09 13.90
C LYS A 63 9.74 3.76 14.12
N LEU A 64 9.44 3.03 13.04
CA LEU A 64 8.73 1.75 13.12
C LEU A 64 9.65 0.57 13.49
N LEU A 65 10.87 0.56 12.97
CA LEU A 65 11.78 -0.59 13.07
C LEU A 65 12.84 -0.44 14.16
N GLY A 66 13.17 0.80 14.57
CA GLY A 66 14.26 1.05 15.50
C GLY A 66 15.57 0.43 15.00
N LYS A 67 16.21 -0.37 15.84
CA LYS A 67 17.48 -1.05 15.50
C LYS A 67 17.38 -2.03 14.32
N LYS A 68 16.16 -2.46 13.95
CA LYS A 68 15.92 -3.37 12.82
C LYS A 68 15.88 -2.63 11.47
N ILE A 69 16.12 -1.33 11.42
CA ILE A 69 16.10 -0.55 10.17
C ILE A 69 17.03 -1.10 9.09
N ILE A 70 18.06 -1.84 9.47
CA ILE A 70 18.95 -2.50 8.51
C ILE A 70 18.19 -3.41 7.55
N TRP A 71 17.11 -4.06 8.00
CA TRP A 71 16.28 -4.91 7.15
C TRP A 71 15.52 -4.11 6.12
N ALA A 72 15.15 -2.85 6.40
CA ALA A 72 14.54 -1.97 5.40
C ALA A 72 15.50 -1.73 4.22
N PHE A 73 16.78 -1.46 4.50
CA PHE A 73 17.79 -1.26 3.47
C PHE A 73 18.27 -2.54 2.78
N LEU A 74 17.91 -3.70 3.30
CA LEU A 74 18.15 -5.00 2.66
C LEU A 74 16.91 -5.56 1.96
N PHE A 75 15.75 -4.94 2.13
CA PHE A 75 14.50 -5.39 1.54
C PHE A 75 14.25 -4.70 0.19
N PHE A 76 14.36 -5.48 -0.89
CA PHE A 76 14.29 -4.96 -2.25
C PHE A 76 13.03 -4.11 -2.54
N PRO A 77 11.78 -4.49 -2.14
CA PRO A 77 10.60 -3.68 -2.39
C PRO A 77 10.66 -2.27 -1.77
N PHE A 78 11.25 -2.14 -0.59
CA PHE A 78 11.40 -0.83 0.06
C PHE A 78 12.43 0.03 -0.69
N LEU A 79 13.59 -0.52 -1.03
CA LEU A 79 14.59 0.19 -1.84
C LEU A 79 14.02 0.60 -3.19
N PHE A 80 13.34 -0.32 -3.87
CA PHE A 80 12.70 -0.03 -5.14
C PHE A 80 11.66 1.08 -5.02
N SER A 81 10.84 1.05 -3.95
CA SER A 81 9.88 2.12 -3.63
C SER A 81 10.58 3.49 -3.50
N LEU A 82 11.71 3.55 -2.79
CA LEU A 82 12.48 4.78 -2.66
C LEU A 82 13.00 5.26 -4.02
N PHE A 83 13.57 4.36 -4.83
CA PHE A 83 14.16 4.72 -6.12
C PHE A 83 13.13 5.21 -7.15
N VAL A 84 11.97 4.59 -7.24
CA VAL A 84 10.93 5.03 -8.18
C VAL A 84 10.06 6.16 -7.62
N GLY A 85 10.08 6.36 -6.29
CA GLY A 85 9.31 7.40 -5.62
C GLY A 85 7.88 7.00 -5.30
N GLN A 86 7.64 5.71 -4.98
CA GLN A 86 6.32 5.21 -4.59
C GLN A 86 6.02 5.45 -3.11
N ILE A 87 4.73 5.62 -2.81
CA ILE A 87 4.28 6.07 -1.49
C ILE A 87 3.64 4.98 -0.62
N ASP A 88 3.67 3.70 -1.05
CA ASP A 88 2.97 2.61 -0.35
C ASP A 88 3.40 2.49 1.11
N PHE A 89 4.70 2.44 1.35
CA PHE A 89 5.24 2.40 2.71
C PHE A 89 4.96 3.70 3.47
N LEU A 90 5.21 4.86 2.84
CA LEU A 90 4.99 6.17 3.44
C LEU A 90 3.54 6.29 3.93
N LEU A 91 2.59 5.92 3.09
CA LEU A 91 1.17 5.97 3.40
C LEU A 91 0.79 4.99 4.52
N ALA A 92 1.25 3.74 4.44
CA ALA A 92 1.01 2.74 5.48
C ALA A 92 1.56 3.21 6.85
N ALA A 93 2.77 3.77 6.86
CA ALA A 93 3.40 4.30 8.07
C ALA A 93 2.65 5.52 8.65
N LEU A 94 2.21 6.44 7.79
CA LEU A 94 1.43 7.61 8.20
C LEU A 94 0.07 7.21 8.77
N LEU A 95 -0.61 6.24 8.17
CA LEU A 95 -1.88 5.71 8.68
C LEU A 95 -1.68 5.02 10.04
N LEU A 96 -0.57 4.30 10.24
CA LEU A 96 -0.30 3.56 11.46
C LEU A 96 0.13 4.45 12.62
N ILE A 97 1.02 5.42 12.37
CA ILE A 97 1.60 6.30 13.39
C ILE A 97 0.73 7.53 13.62
N GLY A 98 -0.04 7.90 12.62
CA GLY A 98 -0.90 9.07 12.63
C GLY A 98 -2.05 8.97 13.64
N SER A 99 -2.64 10.10 13.93
CA SER A 99 -3.90 10.14 14.68
C SER A 99 -5.05 9.62 13.80
N PRO A 100 -6.23 9.36 14.36
CA PRO A 100 -7.42 8.98 13.58
C PRO A 100 -7.72 9.93 12.40
N TRP A 101 -7.33 11.20 12.49
CA TRP A 101 -7.41 12.17 11.40
C TRP A 101 -6.59 11.78 10.16
N ALA A 102 -5.58 10.91 10.29
CA ALA A 102 -4.82 10.41 9.15
C ALA A 102 -5.64 9.47 8.25
N LEU A 103 -6.83 9.01 8.67
CA LEU A 103 -7.65 8.08 7.89
C LEU A 103 -8.05 8.65 6.51
N GLY A 104 -8.18 9.97 6.37
CA GLY A 104 -8.40 10.61 5.06
C GLY A 104 -7.31 10.32 4.03
N LEU A 105 -6.07 10.05 4.48
CA LEU A 105 -4.96 9.66 3.62
C LEU A 105 -5.18 8.31 2.93
N ALA A 106 -6.08 7.46 3.46
CA ALA A 106 -6.43 6.19 2.85
C ALA A 106 -6.99 6.34 1.42
N LEU A 107 -7.60 7.49 1.11
CA LEU A 107 -8.12 7.81 -0.22
C LEU A 107 -7.02 7.99 -1.27
N ILE A 108 -5.78 8.28 -0.86
CA ILE A 108 -4.65 8.52 -1.75
C ILE A 108 -4.32 7.26 -2.57
N LYS A 109 -4.34 6.09 -1.91
CA LYS A 109 -3.98 4.82 -2.54
C LYS A 109 -4.86 3.68 -1.99
N PRO A 110 -6.03 3.44 -2.61
CA PRO A 110 -7.01 2.46 -2.11
C PRO A 110 -6.44 1.05 -1.90
N GLN A 111 -5.47 0.61 -2.71
CA GLN A 111 -4.83 -0.70 -2.55
C GLN A 111 -4.00 -0.82 -1.25
N VAL A 112 -3.41 0.26 -0.77
CA VAL A 112 -2.75 0.30 0.55
C VAL A 112 -3.82 0.36 1.65
N ALA A 113 -4.87 1.14 1.43
CA ALA A 113 -5.96 1.27 2.38
C ALA A 113 -6.64 -0.08 2.68
N ILE A 114 -6.91 -0.91 1.66
CA ILE A 114 -7.48 -2.26 1.83
C ILE A 114 -6.63 -3.11 2.79
N VAL A 115 -5.31 -2.96 2.79
CA VAL A 115 -4.42 -3.73 3.67
C VAL A 115 -4.42 -3.18 5.09
N VAL A 116 -4.36 -1.86 5.25
CA VAL A 116 -4.04 -1.21 6.53
C VAL A 116 -5.30 -0.85 7.33
N VAL A 117 -6.31 -0.31 6.66
CA VAL A 117 -7.48 0.31 7.30
C VAL A 117 -8.38 -0.67 8.06
N PRO A 118 -8.65 -1.91 7.57
CA PRO A 118 -9.52 -2.83 8.30
C PRO A 118 -9.07 -3.07 9.74
N TRP A 119 -7.79 -3.37 9.92
CA TRP A 119 -7.24 -3.57 11.26
C TRP A 119 -7.27 -2.27 12.10
N LEU A 120 -6.92 -1.12 11.51
CA LEU A 120 -6.93 0.17 12.22
C LEU A 120 -8.32 0.52 12.77
N ILE A 121 -9.36 0.40 11.95
CA ILE A 121 -10.74 0.69 12.36
C ILE A 121 -11.14 -0.19 13.56
N MET A 122 -10.70 -1.43 13.60
CA MET A 122 -10.97 -2.33 14.72
C MET A 122 -10.29 -1.91 16.02
N GLN A 123 -9.24 -1.10 15.97
CA GLN A 123 -8.59 -0.53 17.15
C GLN A 123 -9.21 0.79 17.61
N TYR A 124 -9.99 1.44 16.77
CA TYR A 124 -10.56 2.75 17.06
C TYR A 124 -11.69 2.67 18.09
N LYS A 125 -11.70 3.63 19.03
CA LYS A 125 -12.88 3.96 19.82
C LYS A 125 -13.89 4.68 18.92
N LYS A 126 -15.15 4.74 19.35
CA LYS A 126 -16.22 5.43 18.60
C LYS A 126 -15.85 6.89 18.24
N SER A 127 -15.23 7.62 19.19
CA SER A 127 -14.76 9.00 18.94
C SER A 127 -13.66 9.07 17.88
N ASP A 128 -12.76 8.09 17.84
CA ASP A 128 -11.67 8.05 16.89
C ASP A 128 -12.16 7.65 15.50
N PHE A 129 -13.10 6.72 15.43
CA PHE A 129 -13.79 6.38 14.18
C PHE A 129 -14.48 7.61 13.57
N LEU A 130 -15.19 8.40 14.42
CA LEU A 130 -15.84 9.62 13.95
C LEU A 130 -14.84 10.66 13.42
N LYS A 131 -13.71 10.87 14.10
CA LYS A 131 -12.64 11.76 13.59
C LYS A 131 -12.10 11.28 12.24
N GLY A 132 -11.87 9.97 12.12
CA GLY A 132 -11.43 9.38 10.86
C GLY A 132 -12.45 9.58 9.73
N LEU A 133 -13.72 9.35 10.01
CA LEU A 133 -14.81 9.56 9.05
C LEU A 133 -14.90 11.04 8.62
N ILE A 134 -14.82 11.97 9.55
CA ILE A 134 -14.79 13.40 9.24
C ILE A 134 -13.61 13.73 8.34
N SER A 135 -12.42 13.21 8.64
CA SER A 135 -11.23 13.40 7.79
C SER A 135 -11.46 12.92 6.36
N VAL A 136 -12.02 11.71 6.20
CA VAL A 136 -12.36 11.16 4.87
C VAL A 136 -13.33 12.10 4.13
N LEU A 137 -14.40 12.53 4.80
CA LEU A 137 -15.39 13.44 4.20
C LEU A 137 -14.79 14.80 3.81
N VAL A 138 -13.91 15.35 4.65
CA VAL A 138 -13.19 16.60 4.36
C VAL A 138 -12.30 16.42 3.12
N PHE A 139 -11.55 15.34 3.01
CA PHE A 139 -10.71 15.08 1.83
C PHE A 139 -11.57 14.95 0.56
N ILE A 140 -12.70 14.23 0.64
CA ILE A 140 -13.64 14.12 -0.47
C ILE A 140 -14.20 15.51 -0.84
N GLY A 141 -14.64 16.30 0.15
CA GLY A 141 -15.15 17.65 -0.10
C GLY A 141 -14.12 18.54 -0.78
N ILE A 142 -12.88 18.57 -0.28
CA ILE A 142 -11.78 19.32 -0.89
C ILE A 142 -11.54 18.88 -2.34
N SER A 143 -11.58 17.58 -2.62
CA SER A 143 -11.33 17.07 -3.96
C SER A 143 -12.34 17.60 -5.00
N PHE A 144 -13.61 17.68 -4.63
CA PHE A 144 -14.66 18.22 -5.49
C PHE A 144 -14.63 19.75 -5.60
N ILE A 145 -14.14 20.46 -4.58
CA ILE A 145 -13.92 21.90 -4.66
C ILE A 145 -12.78 22.21 -5.62
N VAL A 146 -11.69 21.45 -5.56
CA VAL A 146 -10.50 21.69 -6.39
C VAL A 146 -10.72 21.27 -7.84
N GLN A 147 -11.35 20.11 -8.07
CA GLN A 147 -11.58 19.56 -9.41
C GLN A 147 -12.93 18.81 -9.43
N PRO A 148 -14.04 19.46 -9.75
CA PRO A 148 -15.38 18.85 -9.71
C PRO A 148 -15.53 17.62 -10.62
N SER A 149 -14.82 17.58 -11.76
CA SER A 149 -14.86 16.51 -12.77
C SER A 149 -13.87 15.37 -12.51
N TRP A 150 -13.09 15.41 -11.42
CA TRP A 150 -11.97 14.49 -11.22
C TRP A 150 -12.33 13.01 -11.31
N VAL A 151 -13.53 12.62 -10.88
CA VAL A 151 -13.95 11.21 -10.92
C VAL A 151 -14.07 10.72 -12.36
N SER A 152 -14.73 11.49 -13.24
CA SER A 152 -14.88 11.12 -14.66
C SER A 152 -13.54 11.14 -15.38
N GLU A 153 -12.70 12.13 -15.09
CA GLU A 153 -11.36 12.21 -15.65
C GLU A 153 -10.49 11.01 -15.21
N TRP A 154 -10.49 10.70 -13.92
CA TRP A 154 -9.76 9.55 -13.40
C TRP A 154 -10.23 8.23 -14.02
N LEU A 155 -11.54 8.04 -14.17
CA LEU A 155 -12.08 6.84 -14.80
C LEU A 155 -11.69 6.72 -16.27
N SER A 156 -11.54 7.85 -16.99
CA SER A 156 -11.12 7.86 -18.39
C SER A 156 -9.62 7.55 -18.58
N THR A 157 -8.78 7.78 -17.56
CA THR A 157 -7.32 7.52 -17.64
C THR A 157 -6.92 6.12 -17.21
N LYS A 158 -7.85 5.31 -16.69
CA LYS A 158 -7.53 3.96 -16.22
C LYS A 158 -7.07 3.09 -17.39
N PRO A 159 -5.88 2.48 -17.29
CA PRO A 159 -5.49 1.43 -18.20
C PRO A 159 -6.43 0.22 -18.07
N GLU A 160 -6.50 -0.60 -19.09
CA GLU A 160 -7.27 -1.83 -19.04
C GLU A 160 -6.86 -2.68 -17.83
N PHE A 161 -7.83 -3.33 -17.20
CA PHE A 161 -7.62 -4.11 -15.98
C PHE A 161 -6.52 -5.17 -16.12
N ASP A 162 -6.33 -5.70 -17.31
CA ASP A 162 -5.32 -6.71 -17.64
C ASP A 162 -3.89 -6.22 -17.42
N PHE A 163 -3.62 -4.94 -17.66
CA PHE A 163 -2.30 -4.36 -17.40
C PHE A 163 -1.91 -4.45 -15.92
N TYR A 164 -2.83 -4.12 -15.02
CA TYR A 164 -2.57 -4.20 -13.57
C TYR A 164 -2.48 -5.63 -13.06
N SER A 165 -3.22 -6.55 -13.65
CA SER A 165 -3.15 -7.95 -13.28
C SER A 165 -1.79 -8.58 -13.61
N MET A 166 -1.10 -8.06 -14.62
CA MET A 166 0.23 -8.53 -15.02
C MET A 166 1.33 -8.18 -14.01
N HIS A 167 1.18 -7.11 -13.24
CA HIS A 167 2.20 -6.61 -12.32
C HIS A 167 1.94 -6.90 -10.85
N ALA A 168 0.86 -7.64 -10.54
CA ALA A 168 0.50 -7.98 -9.18
C ALA A 168 1.56 -8.85 -8.49
N SER A 169 1.99 -8.49 -7.30
CA SER A 169 2.93 -9.23 -6.46
C SER A 169 2.22 -10.06 -5.37
N ASN A 170 1.13 -10.73 -5.73
CA ASN A 170 0.23 -11.39 -4.81
C ASN A 170 -0.26 -12.75 -5.33
N PHE A 171 -1.30 -13.32 -4.71
CA PHE A 171 -1.90 -14.61 -5.05
C PHE A 171 -2.23 -14.77 -6.55
N TYR A 172 -2.67 -13.71 -7.23
CA TYR A 172 -3.05 -13.75 -8.65
C TYR A 172 -1.90 -14.17 -9.58
N TRP A 173 -0.67 -14.07 -9.09
CA TRP A 173 0.53 -14.58 -9.76
C TRP A 173 0.57 -16.07 -9.99
N LEU A 174 -0.06 -16.83 -9.11
CA LEU A 174 -0.14 -18.29 -9.24
C LEU A 174 -1.04 -18.71 -10.39
N ILE A 175 -1.83 -17.77 -10.93
CA ILE A 175 -2.73 -18.04 -12.07
C ILE A 175 -1.95 -17.84 -13.37
N PRO A 176 -1.83 -18.86 -14.22
CA PRO A 176 -1.09 -18.79 -15.48
C PRO A 176 -1.59 -17.68 -16.40
N MET A 177 -0.68 -17.13 -17.22
CA MET A 177 -0.99 -16.01 -18.15
C MET A 177 -2.04 -16.36 -19.22
N ASN A 178 -2.14 -17.61 -19.65
CA ASN A 178 -3.18 -18.04 -20.55
C ASN A 178 -4.59 -17.98 -19.93
N LEU A 179 -4.70 -17.78 -18.62
CA LEU A 179 -5.96 -17.60 -17.87
C LEU A 179 -6.10 -16.14 -17.36
N ILE A 180 -5.61 -15.16 -18.11
CA ILE A 180 -5.58 -13.75 -17.69
C ILE A 180 -6.97 -13.19 -17.34
N GLN A 181 -7.99 -13.59 -18.08
CA GLN A 181 -9.38 -13.18 -17.80
C GLN A 181 -9.87 -13.73 -16.45
N LEU A 182 -9.52 -14.98 -16.11
CA LEU A 182 -9.83 -15.54 -14.80
C LEU A 182 -9.07 -14.79 -13.70
N ARG A 183 -7.78 -14.51 -13.93
CA ARG A 183 -6.96 -13.71 -13.02
C ARG A 183 -7.61 -12.35 -12.74
N ALA A 184 -8.03 -11.64 -13.80
CA ALA A 184 -8.69 -10.35 -13.69
C ALA A 184 -10.00 -10.43 -12.88
N LYS A 185 -10.86 -11.40 -13.17
CA LYS A 185 -12.12 -11.63 -12.43
C LYS A 185 -11.86 -11.93 -10.97
N LEU A 186 -10.89 -12.80 -10.66
CA LEU A 186 -10.55 -13.13 -9.28
C LEU A 186 -9.96 -11.93 -8.52
N ALA A 187 -9.13 -11.11 -9.18
CA ALA A 187 -8.59 -9.88 -8.57
C ALA A 187 -9.67 -8.83 -8.28
N MET A 188 -10.81 -8.89 -8.96
CA MET A 188 -11.98 -8.04 -8.63
C MET A 188 -12.82 -8.59 -7.49
N ILE A 189 -12.96 -9.90 -7.36
CA ILE A 189 -13.91 -10.54 -6.44
C ILE A 189 -13.26 -10.92 -5.11
N LEU A 190 -12.08 -11.57 -5.15
CA LEU A 190 -11.43 -12.10 -3.94
C LEU A 190 -11.12 -11.05 -2.87
N PRO A 191 -10.70 -9.82 -3.19
CA PRO A 191 -10.47 -8.81 -2.17
C PRO A 191 -11.71 -8.55 -1.30
N PHE A 192 -12.90 -8.53 -1.90
CA PHE A 192 -14.15 -8.33 -1.14
C PHE A 192 -14.52 -9.53 -0.27
N ILE A 193 -14.16 -10.75 -0.69
CA ILE A 193 -14.37 -11.97 0.11
C ILE A 193 -13.36 -12.04 1.27
N ILE A 194 -12.12 -11.62 1.04
CA ILE A 194 -11.03 -11.70 2.04
C ILE A 194 -11.03 -10.49 2.98
N LEU A 195 -11.53 -9.33 2.53
CA LEU A 195 -11.58 -8.11 3.33
C LEU A 195 -12.18 -8.30 4.75
N PRO A 196 -13.28 -9.05 4.95
CA PRO A 196 -13.80 -9.32 6.29
C PRO A 196 -12.78 -9.98 7.22
N LEU A 197 -11.86 -10.82 6.71
CA LEU A 197 -10.81 -11.42 7.54
C LEU A 197 -9.88 -10.35 8.13
N GLY A 198 -9.62 -9.26 7.41
CA GLY A 198 -8.82 -8.15 7.92
C GLY A 198 -9.42 -7.50 9.16
N PHE A 199 -10.75 -7.46 9.26
CA PHE A 199 -11.45 -6.96 10.45
C PHE A 199 -11.50 -8.01 11.57
N LEU A 200 -11.57 -9.29 11.24
CA LEU A 200 -11.71 -10.37 12.19
C LEU A 200 -10.38 -10.75 12.86
N LEU A 201 -9.26 -10.59 12.17
CA LEU A 201 -7.95 -10.96 12.69
C LEU A 201 -7.48 -9.96 13.76
N ALA A 202 -7.27 -10.43 14.98
CA ALA A 202 -6.79 -9.63 16.11
C ALA A 202 -5.33 -9.19 15.92
N ASN A 203 -4.53 -10.04 15.26
CA ASN A 203 -3.11 -9.80 15.03
C ASN A 203 -2.90 -8.97 13.76
N ARG A 204 -2.34 -7.76 13.92
CA ARG A 204 -2.04 -6.85 12.81
C ARG A 204 -1.19 -7.48 11.72
N LYS A 205 -0.16 -8.21 12.09
CA LYS A 205 0.76 -8.88 11.18
C LYS A 205 0.02 -9.86 10.27
N LEU A 206 -0.85 -10.69 10.85
CA LEU A 206 -1.68 -11.63 10.08
C LEU A 206 -2.68 -10.90 9.19
N SER A 207 -3.41 -9.93 9.75
CA SER A 207 -4.39 -9.14 9.00
C SER A 207 -3.74 -8.50 7.75
N TRP A 208 -2.67 -7.75 7.94
CA TRP A 208 -2.00 -7.06 6.83
C TRP A 208 -1.40 -8.03 5.83
N THR A 209 -0.76 -9.12 6.29
CA THR A 209 -0.16 -10.08 5.37
C THR A 209 -1.21 -10.80 4.54
N VAL A 210 -2.32 -11.24 5.14
CA VAL A 210 -3.41 -11.88 4.40
C VAL A 210 -4.03 -10.91 3.41
N LEU A 211 -4.36 -9.69 3.84
CA LEU A 211 -4.95 -8.70 2.95
C LEU A 211 -3.99 -8.31 1.81
N HIS A 212 -2.69 -8.18 2.09
CA HIS A 212 -1.70 -7.88 1.05
C HIS A 212 -1.63 -8.98 -0.01
N LEU A 213 -1.66 -10.26 0.40
CA LEU A 213 -1.62 -11.40 -0.53
C LEU A 213 -2.81 -11.44 -1.49
N PHE A 214 -3.93 -10.84 -1.13
CA PHE A 214 -5.15 -10.82 -1.95
C PHE A 214 -5.57 -9.41 -2.41
N ALA A 215 -4.81 -8.37 -2.03
CA ALA A 215 -5.12 -7.01 -2.48
C ALA A 215 -5.02 -6.91 -4.01
N PRO A 216 -5.96 -6.23 -4.68
CA PRO A 216 -5.87 -5.96 -6.09
C PRO A 216 -4.77 -4.94 -6.37
N LEU A 217 -4.25 -4.92 -7.59
CA LEU A 217 -3.39 -3.85 -8.09
C LEU A 217 -2.12 -3.60 -7.24
N THR A 218 -1.57 -4.66 -6.63
CA THR A 218 -0.27 -4.58 -5.94
C THR A 218 0.87 -4.70 -6.95
N ASN A 219 1.96 -4.01 -6.67
CA ASN A 219 3.19 -4.04 -7.46
C ASN A 219 4.37 -4.42 -6.56
N ILE A 220 5.59 -4.49 -7.11
CA ILE A 220 6.82 -4.84 -6.39
C ILE A 220 6.95 -4.03 -5.10
N TYR A 221 6.82 -2.72 -5.21
CA TYR A 221 6.94 -1.80 -4.08
C TYR A 221 5.81 -1.92 -3.04
N SER A 222 4.66 -2.48 -3.41
CA SER A 222 3.52 -2.62 -2.48
C SER A 222 3.84 -3.56 -1.30
N SER A 223 4.75 -4.53 -1.49
CA SER A 223 5.22 -5.38 -0.38
C SER A 223 5.95 -4.60 0.72
N SER A 224 6.35 -3.35 0.48
CA SER A 224 6.95 -2.47 1.50
C SER A 224 5.99 -2.15 2.66
N VAL A 225 4.69 -2.33 2.52
CA VAL A 225 3.72 -2.22 3.63
C VAL A 225 3.96 -3.28 4.72
N LEU A 226 4.63 -4.39 4.39
CA LEU A 226 4.98 -5.47 5.31
C LEU A 226 6.33 -5.26 6.01
N LEU A 227 6.99 -4.12 5.81
CA LEU A 227 8.37 -3.84 6.22
C LEU A 227 8.65 -4.11 7.71
N GLU A 228 7.68 -3.89 8.58
CA GLU A 228 7.83 -4.09 10.03
C GLU A 228 8.13 -5.55 10.42
N TRP A 229 7.72 -6.50 9.58
CA TRP A 229 7.85 -7.94 9.88
C TRP A 229 8.92 -8.64 9.04
N ILE A 230 9.69 -7.89 8.29
CA ILE A 230 10.77 -8.40 7.45
C ILE A 230 11.97 -8.82 8.32
N GLY A 231 12.56 -9.94 7.94
CA GLY A 231 13.80 -10.47 8.50
C GLY A 231 14.73 -10.96 7.39
N PRO A 232 15.81 -11.69 7.75
CA PRO A 232 16.82 -12.14 6.77
C PRO A 232 16.24 -12.96 5.62
N ILE A 233 15.30 -13.86 5.92
CA ILE A 233 14.71 -14.76 4.93
C ILE A 233 13.87 -13.95 3.93
N GLU A 234 13.03 -13.05 4.40
CA GLU A 234 12.19 -12.22 3.56
C GLU A 234 13.03 -11.27 2.68
N CYS A 235 14.13 -10.74 3.22
CA CYS A 235 15.09 -9.96 2.44
C CYS A 235 15.68 -10.80 1.30
N LEU A 236 16.19 -12.00 1.60
CA LEU A 236 16.74 -12.90 0.59
C LEU A 236 15.72 -13.24 -0.50
N ILE A 237 14.51 -13.65 -0.11
CA ILE A 237 13.42 -13.97 -1.05
C ILE A 237 13.12 -12.75 -1.93
N SER A 238 13.10 -11.53 -1.37
CA SER A 238 12.77 -10.32 -2.12
C SER A 238 13.76 -10.02 -3.24
N TRP A 239 15.04 -10.32 -3.06
CA TRP A 239 16.08 -10.14 -4.08
C TRP A 239 15.99 -11.15 -5.23
N LEU A 240 15.35 -12.29 -5.02
CA LEU A 240 15.06 -13.22 -6.13
C LEU A 240 14.15 -12.56 -7.19
N ALA A 241 13.33 -11.58 -6.81
CA ALA A 241 12.54 -10.80 -7.76
C ALA A 241 13.41 -10.08 -8.79
N VAL A 242 14.60 -9.60 -8.40
CA VAL A 242 15.55 -8.91 -9.30
C VAL A 242 16.19 -9.89 -10.29
N LEU A 243 16.49 -11.10 -9.84
CA LEU A 243 17.13 -12.13 -10.68
C LEU A 243 16.17 -12.65 -11.76
N ILE A 244 14.88 -12.66 -11.46
CA ILE A 244 13.83 -13.16 -12.36
C ILE A 244 13.43 -12.12 -13.42
N VAL A 245 13.71 -10.83 -13.19
CA VAL A 245 13.38 -9.73 -14.13
C VAL A 245 14.07 -9.88 -15.51
N LYS A 246 15.15 -10.61 -15.60
CA LYS A 246 15.88 -10.82 -16.88
C LYS A 246 15.20 -11.76 -17.88
N GLY A 247 14.20 -12.48 -17.48
CA GLY A 247 13.42 -13.34 -18.39
C GLY A 247 11.93 -12.98 -18.21
N ASN A 248 11.11 -13.05 -19.21
CA ASN A 248 9.66 -12.79 -19.21
C ASN A 248 8.86 -13.43 -18.05
N ILE A 249 9.53 -13.82 -16.98
CA ILE A 249 8.99 -14.37 -15.76
C ILE A 249 8.83 -13.19 -14.80
N HIS A 250 7.72 -13.05 -14.36
CA HIS A 250 7.17 -11.99 -13.56
C HIS A 250 7.80 -11.86 -12.16
N THR A 251 8.18 -10.67 -11.81
CA THR A 251 8.83 -10.26 -10.56
C THR A 251 7.97 -10.44 -9.30
N GLY A 252 6.67 -10.66 -9.48
CA GLY A 252 5.73 -10.78 -8.38
C GLY A 252 5.79 -12.12 -7.62
N MET A 253 6.20 -13.21 -8.28
CA MET A 253 6.20 -14.54 -7.66
C MET A 253 7.06 -14.65 -6.40
N PRO A 254 8.32 -14.19 -6.37
CA PRO A 254 9.10 -14.21 -5.14
C PRO A 254 8.47 -13.36 -4.02
N LEU A 255 7.84 -12.24 -4.37
CA LEU A 255 7.23 -11.35 -3.39
C LEU A 255 5.96 -11.95 -2.76
N PHE A 256 5.23 -12.80 -3.47
CA PHE A 256 4.18 -13.63 -2.88
C PHE A 256 4.75 -14.51 -1.76
N PHE A 257 5.91 -15.13 -1.97
CA PHE A 257 6.56 -15.96 -0.96
C PHE A 257 7.09 -15.17 0.24
N VAL A 258 7.34 -13.86 0.13
CA VAL A 258 7.60 -12.99 1.28
C VAL A 258 6.41 -13.02 2.25
N GLY A 259 5.20 -12.81 1.75
CA GLY A 259 4.00 -12.89 2.58
C GLY A 259 3.79 -14.28 3.19
N ILE A 260 3.97 -15.34 2.40
CA ILE A 260 3.87 -16.72 2.89
C ILE A 260 4.89 -16.99 4.00
N SER A 261 6.15 -16.55 3.85
CA SER A 261 7.20 -16.70 4.88
C SER A 261 6.77 -16.05 6.20
N ILE A 262 6.19 -14.84 6.15
CA ILE A 262 5.68 -14.15 7.34
C ILE A 262 4.57 -14.98 8.02
N LEU A 263 3.61 -15.50 7.24
CA LEU A 263 2.50 -16.32 7.78
C LEU A 263 3.00 -17.61 8.41
N VAL A 264 3.90 -18.32 7.75
CA VAL A 264 4.50 -19.56 8.25
C VAL A 264 5.25 -19.32 9.55
N ARG A 265 6.07 -18.26 9.62
CA ARG A 265 6.80 -17.89 10.84
C ARG A 265 5.84 -17.57 11.99
N GLU A 266 4.76 -16.87 11.72
CA GLU A 266 3.74 -16.58 12.74
C GLU A 266 3.06 -17.85 13.24
N ALA A 267 2.68 -18.75 12.34
CA ALA A 267 2.08 -20.03 12.72
C ALA A 267 3.00 -20.88 13.62
N PHE A 268 4.32 -20.91 13.33
CA PHE A 268 5.29 -21.56 14.18
C PHE A 268 5.43 -20.92 15.55
N GLN A 269 5.43 -19.58 15.63
CA GLN A 269 5.49 -18.86 16.90
C GLN A 269 4.26 -19.17 17.76
N MET A 270 3.07 -19.14 17.19
CA MET A 270 1.84 -19.48 17.90
C MET A 270 1.83 -20.91 18.44
N LYS A 271 2.29 -21.87 17.64
CA LYS A 271 2.42 -23.26 18.09
C LYS A 271 3.39 -23.38 19.27
N LYS A 272 4.52 -22.66 19.24
CA LYS A 272 5.51 -22.64 20.31
C LYS A 272 4.95 -22.05 21.61
N GLU A 273 4.10 -21.03 21.50
CA GLU A 273 3.48 -20.34 22.63
C GLU A 273 2.20 -21.02 23.13
N ASN A 274 1.83 -22.19 22.59
CA ASN A 274 0.57 -22.90 22.85
C ASN A 274 -0.68 -22.00 22.70
N GLN A 275 -0.65 -21.01 21.82
CA GLN A 275 -1.78 -20.15 21.58
C GLN A 275 -2.87 -20.89 20.81
N SER A 276 -4.11 -20.79 21.31
CA SER A 276 -5.26 -21.35 20.61
C SER A 276 -5.52 -20.61 19.30
N PRO A 277 -5.90 -21.29 18.20
CA PRO A 277 -6.36 -20.64 16.98
C PRO A 277 -7.50 -19.63 17.21
N ARG A 278 -8.29 -19.81 18.26
CA ARG A 278 -9.37 -18.85 18.64
C ARG A 278 -8.83 -17.49 19.07
N SER A 279 -7.63 -17.41 19.62
CA SER A 279 -7.00 -16.12 19.99
C SER A 279 -6.63 -15.25 18.78
N LEU A 280 -6.64 -15.81 17.57
CA LEU A 280 -6.42 -15.07 16.32
C LEU A 280 -7.56 -14.13 15.97
N PHE A 281 -8.76 -14.40 16.46
CA PHE A 281 -9.93 -13.64 16.10
C PHE A 281 -10.29 -12.62 17.20
N VAL A 282 -10.68 -11.43 16.76
CA VAL A 282 -11.16 -10.39 17.68
C VAL A 282 -12.46 -10.86 18.30
N SER A 283 -12.51 -10.96 19.63
CA SER A 283 -13.76 -11.14 20.32
C SER A 283 -14.53 -9.82 20.30
N PHE A 284 -15.56 -9.74 19.47
CA PHE A 284 -16.43 -8.56 19.38
C PHE A 284 -17.22 -8.31 20.68
N MET A 285 -17.34 -9.32 21.56
CA MET A 285 -18.19 -9.25 22.75
C MET A 285 -17.52 -8.59 23.97
N ASN A 286 -16.21 -8.37 23.95
CA ASN A 286 -15.48 -7.93 25.14
C ASN A 286 -14.78 -6.56 24.98
N LYS A 287 -15.19 -5.70 24.06
CA LYS A 287 -14.72 -4.31 24.05
C LYS A 287 -15.71 -3.44 24.84
N PRO A 288 -15.30 -2.84 25.97
CA PRO A 288 -16.10 -1.88 26.71
C PRO A 288 -16.38 -0.63 25.88
#